data_1219abbd0a1a07966c6dff2e6b94fc20
#
_entry.id   1219abbd0a1a07966c6dff2e6b94fc20
#
_cell.length_a   1.000
_cell.length_b   1.000
_cell.length_c   1.000
_cell.angle_alpha   90.00
_cell.angle_beta   90.00
_cell.angle_gamma   90.00
#
_symmetry.space_group_name_H-M   'P 1'
#
loop_
_entity.id
_entity.type
_entity.pdbx_description
1 polymer ?
#
loop_
_entity_poly.entity_id
_entity_poly.type
_entity_poly.pdbx_seq_one_letter_code
_entity_poly.pdbx_strand_id
1 'polypeptide(L)'
;MLNRGAPAFRDVSWRRSPRRGAPRTSSYYYCPVRVEGLLIDLDGTLYTNDGPVGGAREALERLDRAGISYRFVTNATHEPRRKLAAHLKTLGFSAEEGRIFTPATAVAERLRTEGLSCFPLVEDALLEDLEGVKITGDSPGCVLVGNLGQGFTYGLLDTAFRHLMAGAELIALSKNRYWQRAGGELSLDAGPFVAALEYASGGRATGVGKPERAFFELALRNLGLPPAAVAMVGDDPELDLGGAHAAGLRGILVETGRYRPGAELPTRPDLVLESVARLPEALGI
;
A
#
# COMPACT_ATOMS: atom_id res chain seq x y z
N MET A 1 26.12 7.82 31.66
CA MET A 1 26.14 9.15 31.03
C MET A 1 27.06 9.14 29.84
N LEU A 2 26.52 9.12 28.63
CA LEU A 2 27.15 9.58 27.39
C LEU A 2 26.05 9.66 26.36
N ASN A 3 25.53 10.87 26.22
CA ASN A 3 24.54 11.31 25.26
C ASN A 3 25.22 11.32 23.87
N ARG A 4 24.93 10.32 23.03
CA ARG A 4 25.35 10.38 21.63
C ARG A 4 24.29 11.15 20.85
N GLY A 5 24.61 12.42 20.58
CA GLY A 5 23.80 13.30 19.77
C GLY A 5 23.52 12.71 18.39
N ALA A 6 22.26 12.76 17.99
CA ALA A 6 21.83 12.47 16.62
C ALA A 6 22.57 13.41 15.64
N PRO A 7 22.95 12.95 14.45
CA PRO A 7 23.59 13.81 13.46
C PRO A 7 22.63 14.94 13.06
N ALA A 8 23.10 16.18 13.17
CA ALA A 8 22.38 17.36 12.74
C ALA A 8 22.22 17.32 11.21
N PHE A 9 21.01 17.11 10.74
CA PHE A 9 20.66 17.26 9.32
C PHE A 9 20.80 18.72 8.93
N ARG A 10 21.56 18.99 7.88
CA ARG A 10 21.77 20.33 7.35
C ARG A 10 20.50 20.80 6.64
N ASP A 11 20.15 22.05 6.94
CA ASP A 11 19.10 22.81 6.24
C ASP A 11 19.51 22.97 4.75
N VAL A 12 18.90 22.19 3.85
CA VAL A 12 19.22 22.26 2.42
C VAL A 12 18.28 23.24 1.76
N SER A 13 18.74 24.49 1.63
CA SER A 13 18.06 25.50 0.84
C SER A 13 18.37 25.30 -0.64
N TRP A 14 17.42 24.82 -1.42
CA TRP A 14 17.55 24.64 -2.85
C TRP A 14 17.37 25.98 -3.58
N ARG A 15 18.41 26.47 -4.20
CA ARG A 15 18.35 27.67 -5.05
C ARG A 15 18.04 27.26 -6.50
N ARG A 16 17.04 27.96 -7.10
CA ARG A 16 16.79 27.92 -8.53
C ARG A 16 18.04 28.35 -9.30
N SER A 17 18.50 27.56 -10.26
CA SER A 17 19.33 28.04 -11.34
C SER A 17 18.47 28.14 -12.60
N PRO A 18 18.14 29.35 -13.08
CA PRO A 18 17.42 29.47 -14.35
C PRO A 18 18.42 29.31 -15.50
N ARG A 19 18.47 28.13 -16.12
CA ARG A 19 19.05 27.98 -17.45
C ARG A 19 18.05 28.46 -18.49
N ARG A 20 18.38 29.54 -19.20
CA ARG A 20 17.65 30.01 -20.38
C ARG A 20 17.82 28.96 -21.50
N GLY A 21 16.71 28.43 -22.01
CA GLY A 21 16.68 27.66 -23.23
C GLY A 21 16.32 26.19 -23.19
N ALA A 22 15.71 25.66 -22.12
CA ALA A 22 15.16 24.30 -22.09
C ALA A 22 13.66 24.28 -22.44
N PRO A 23 13.16 23.25 -23.17
CA PRO A 23 11.74 23.12 -23.49
C PRO A 23 10.91 22.93 -22.21
N ARG A 24 9.69 23.47 -22.21
CA ARG A 24 8.74 23.51 -21.09
C ARG A 24 8.15 22.12 -20.80
N THR A 25 8.92 21.22 -20.18
CA THR A 25 8.41 19.95 -19.63
C THR A 25 9.23 19.61 -18.39
N SER A 26 8.77 20.05 -17.28
CA SER A 26 8.80 19.58 -15.89
C SER A 26 8.90 20.76 -14.93
N SER A 27 7.76 21.28 -14.52
CA SER A 27 7.70 22.17 -13.37
C SER A 27 7.69 21.30 -12.11
N TYR A 28 8.89 21.02 -11.58
CA TYR A 28 9.03 20.43 -10.26
C TYR A 28 8.47 21.42 -9.22
N TYR A 29 7.42 21.01 -8.53
CA TYR A 29 6.91 21.76 -7.39
C TYR A 29 7.73 21.36 -6.17
N TYR A 30 8.41 22.31 -5.59
CA TYR A 30 9.24 22.17 -4.41
C TYR A 30 8.51 22.69 -3.17
N CYS A 31 8.41 21.88 -2.14
CA CYS A 31 8.08 22.31 -0.78
C CYS A 31 9.16 21.77 0.16
N PRO A 32 9.88 22.61 0.91
CA PRO A 32 10.94 22.18 1.83
C PRO A 32 10.29 21.56 3.08
N VAL A 33 9.97 20.29 3.01
CA VAL A 33 9.49 19.56 4.17
C VAL A 33 10.44 18.42 4.46
N ARG A 34 10.89 18.40 5.70
CA ARG A 34 11.73 17.36 6.24
C ARG A 34 10.93 16.07 6.30
N VAL A 35 11.27 15.11 5.43
CA VAL A 35 10.76 13.75 5.47
C VAL A 35 11.67 12.91 6.36
N GLU A 36 11.11 12.31 7.39
CA GLU A 36 11.84 11.46 8.36
C GLU A 36 11.56 9.96 8.12
N GLY A 37 10.51 9.64 7.37
CA GLY A 37 10.15 8.28 7.02
C GLY A 37 9.35 8.20 5.74
N LEU A 38 9.25 6.98 5.21
CA LEU A 38 8.60 6.71 3.93
C LEU A 38 7.63 5.54 4.04
N LEU A 39 6.51 5.65 3.33
CA LEU A 39 5.72 4.52 2.88
C LEU A 39 5.99 4.36 1.38
N ILE A 40 6.40 3.19 0.94
CA ILE A 40 6.84 2.94 -0.44
C ILE A 40 5.95 1.85 -1.03
N ASP A 41 5.26 2.17 -2.12
CA ASP A 41 4.53 1.17 -2.90
C ASP A 41 5.48 0.19 -3.58
N LEU A 42 4.97 -0.96 -4.00
CA LEU A 42 5.75 -2.04 -4.60
C LEU A 42 5.62 -2.05 -6.12
N ASP A 43 4.45 -2.44 -6.64
CA ASP A 43 4.20 -2.68 -8.05
C ASP A 43 4.03 -1.36 -8.80
N GLY A 44 4.82 -1.15 -9.85
CA GLY A 44 4.90 0.14 -10.55
C GLY A 44 5.90 1.12 -9.93
N THR A 45 6.37 0.87 -8.70
CA THR A 45 7.27 1.75 -7.95
C THR A 45 8.66 1.16 -7.77
N LEU A 46 8.78 -0.02 -7.16
CA LEU A 46 10.07 -0.73 -7.00
C LEU A 46 10.35 -1.70 -8.13
N TYR A 47 9.32 -2.29 -8.69
CA TYR A 47 9.38 -3.22 -9.81
C TYR A 47 8.14 -3.08 -10.70
N THR A 48 8.23 -3.60 -11.90
CA THR A 48 7.15 -3.73 -12.89
C THR A 48 7.13 -5.16 -13.42
N ASN A 49 6.27 -5.46 -14.40
CA ASN A 49 6.27 -6.75 -15.09
C ASN A 49 7.61 -7.06 -15.78
N ASP A 50 8.41 -6.04 -16.08
CA ASP A 50 9.73 -6.18 -16.73
C ASP A 50 10.86 -6.42 -15.72
N GLY A 51 10.55 -6.44 -14.42
CA GLY A 51 11.52 -6.63 -13.34
C GLY A 51 11.73 -5.39 -12.47
N PRO A 52 12.82 -5.34 -11.70
CA PRO A 52 13.08 -4.22 -10.80
C PRO A 52 13.35 -2.93 -11.57
N VAL A 53 12.80 -1.83 -11.08
CA VAL A 53 13.07 -0.47 -11.62
C VAL A 53 14.56 -0.17 -11.48
N GLY A 54 15.16 0.29 -12.57
CA GLY A 54 16.61 0.60 -12.59
C GLY A 54 16.98 1.62 -11.51
N GLY A 55 17.99 1.30 -10.68
CA GLY A 55 18.45 2.14 -9.59
C GLY A 55 17.59 2.09 -8.30
N ALA A 56 16.51 1.31 -8.27
CA ALA A 56 15.65 1.20 -7.10
C ALA A 56 16.36 0.55 -5.91
N ARG A 57 17.21 -0.46 -6.15
CA ARG A 57 17.99 -1.13 -5.09
C ARG A 57 18.97 -0.18 -4.45
N GLU A 58 19.75 0.51 -5.26
CA GLU A 58 20.72 1.51 -4.83
C GLU A 58 20.06 2.65 -4.04
N ALA A 59 18.84 3.04 -4.45
CA ALA A 59 18.06 4.03 -3.74
C ALA A 59 17.71 3.56 -2.33
N LEU A 60 17.17 2.33 -2.16
CA LEU A 60 16.86 1.77 -0.85
C LEU A 60 18.11 1.62 0.03
N GLU A 61 19.24 1.17 -0.54
CA GLU A 61 20.52 1.08 0.18
C GLU A 61 21.01 2.45 0.68
N ARG A 62 20.77 3.52 -0.09
CA ARG A 62 21.09 4.89 0.33
C ARG A 62 20.18 5.36 1.45
N LEU A 63 18.87 5.04 1.40
CA LEU A 63 17.94 5.30 2.48
C LEU A 63 18.35 4.59 3.77
N ASP A 64 18.68 3.30 3.69
CA ASP A 64 19.16 2.52 4.84
C ASP A 64 20.43 3.13 5.45
N ARG A 65 21.42 3.49 4.61
CA ARG A 65 22.66 4.16 5.08
C ARG A 65 22.43 5.52 5.69
N ALA A 66 21.43 6.24 5.23
CA ALA A 66 21.04 7.55 5.79
C ALA A 66 20.16 7.42 7.04
N GLY A 67 19.75 6.20 7.43
CA GLY A 67 18.89 5.96 8.59
C GLY A 67 17.43 6.37 8.39
N ILE A 68 16.98 6.52 7.13
CA ILE A 68 15.58 6.83 6.83
C ILE A 68 14.75 5.56 7.05
N SER A 69 13.82 5.64 7.98
CA SER A 69 12.90 4.54 8.23
C SER A 69 11.85 4.43 7.13
N TYR A 70 11.55 3.22 6.65
CA TYR A 70 10.48 3.04 5.66
C TYR A 70 9.70 1.75 5.87
N ARG A 71 8.48 1.72 5.32
CA ARG A 71 7.62 0.53 5.19
C ARG A 71 7.20 0.38 3.75
N PHE A 72 7.12 -0.86 3.29
CA PHE A 72 6.49 -1.19 2.03
C PHE A 72 4.98 -1.29 2.24
N VAL A 73 4.20 -0.68 1.36
CA VAL A 73 2.74 -0.67 1.42
C VAL A 73 2.18 -1.10 0.07
N THR A 74 1.35 -2.14 0.06
CA THR A 74 0.79 -2.69 -1.18
C THR A 74 -0.66 -3.07 -1.01
N ASN A 75 -1.43 -3.03 -2.11
CA ASN A 75 -2.78 -3.58 -2.17
C ASN A 75 -2.81 -5.05 -2.63
N ALA A 76 -1.68 -5.75 -2.62
CA ALA A 76 -1.64 -7.17 -2.93
C ALA A 76 -2.48 -7.97 -1.91
N THR A 77 -3.39 -8.81 -2.42
CA THR A 77 -4.31 -9.64 -1.64
C THR A 77 -4.28 -11.12 -2.03
N HIS A 78 -3.37 -11.48 -2.95
CA HIS A 78 -3.25 -12.85 -3.48
C HIS A 78 -2.23 -13.68 -2.71
N GLU A 79 -1.27 -13.02 -2.06
CA GLU A 79 -0.15 -13.68 -1.41
C GLU A 79 0.13 -13.08 -0.03
N PRO A 80 0.52 -13.93 0.93
CA PRO A 80 0.92 -13.47 2.25
C PRO A 80 2.26 -12.71 2.21
N ARG A 81 2.50 -11.89 3.24
CA ARG A 81 3.73 -11.07 3.37
C ARG A 81 5.02 -11.87 3.18
N ARG A 82 5.06 -13.10 3.67
CA ARG A 82 6.23 -13.98 3.54
C ARG A 82 6.61 -14.22 2.08
N LYS A 83 5.60 -14.48 1.22
CA LYS A 83 5.85 -14.66 -0.22
C LYS A 83 6.24 -13.34 -0.90
N LEU A 84 5.62 -12.22 -0.52
CA LEU A 84 6.00 -10.91 -1.02
C LEU A 84 7.46 -10.58 -0.63
N ALA A 85 7.86 -10.84 0.61
CA ALA A 85 9.25 -10.66 1.05
C ALA A 85 10.22 -11.55 0.27
N ALA A 86 9.86 -12.82 0.03
CA ALA A 86 10.65 -13.74 -0.77
C ALA A 86 10.78 -13.24 -2.23
N HIS A 87 9.68 -12.78 -2.83
CA HIS A 87 9.69 -12.20 -4.17
C HIS A 87 10.60 -10.98 -4.26
N LEU A 88 10.48 -10.02 -3.34
CA LEU A 88 11.36 -8.85 -3.27
C LEU A 88 12.84 -9.24 -3.15
N LYS A 89 13.15 -10.28 -2.37
CA LYS A 89 14.53 -10.82 -2.27
C LYS A 89 15.02 -11.40 -3.61
N THR A 90 14.17 -12.09 -4.38
CA THR A 90 14.56 -12.58 -5.71
C THR A 90 14.86 -11.42 -6.68
N LEU A 91 14.17 -10.28 -6.51
CA LEU A 91 14.44 -9.05 -7.24
C LEU A 91 15.65 -8.28 -6.70
N GLY A 92 16.32 -8.77 -5.63
CA GLY A 92 17.52 -8.18 -5.04
C GLY A 92 17.25 -7.06 -4.04
N PHE A 93 16.02 -6.91 -3.52
CA PHE A 93 15.71 -5.97 -2.46
C PHE A 93 15.90 -6.60 -1.07
N SER A 94 16.41 -5.81 -0.12
CA SER A 94 16.40 -6.22 1.30
C SER A 94 15.01 -5.97 1.87
N ALA A 95 14.21 -7.03 1.96
CA ALA A 95 12.85 -6.94 2.47
C ALA A 95 12.61 -7.98 3.57
N GLU A 96 12.24 -7.49 4.75
CA GLU A 96 11.77 -8.28 5.87
C GLU A 96 10.24 -8.21 5.94
N GLU A 97 9.59 -9.31 6.31
CA GLU A 97 8.13 -9.38 6.41
C GLU A 97 7.55 -8.29 7.30
N GLY A 98 8.22 -7.97 8.43
CA GLY A 98 7.80 -6.92 9.34
C GLY A 98 7.81 -5.50 8.76
N ARG A 99 8.46 -5.30 7.61
CA ARG A 99 8.43 -4.01 6.88
C ARG A 99 7.35 -3.94 5.81
N ILE A 100 6.59 -5.02 5.56
CA ILE A 100 5.57 -5.09 4.51
C ILE A 100 4.18 -4.97 5.12
N PHE A 101 3.42 -3.99 4.64
CA PHE A 101 2.03 -3.74 5.00
C PHE A 101 1.11 -4.12 3.85
N THR A 102 0.14 -4.98 4.12
CA THR A 102 -0.90 -5.43 3.19
C THR A 102 -2.28 -5.19 3.78
N PRO A 103 -3.35 -5.21 2.98
CA PRO A 103 -4.71 -5.17 3.50
C PRO A 103 -5.00 -6.28 4.53
N ALA A 104 -4.45 -7.50 4.32
CA ALA A 104 -4.63 -8.61 5.24
C ALA A 104 -4.01 -8.33 6.61
N THR A 105 -2.79 -7.77 6.66
CA THR A 105 -2.15 -7.42 7.92
C THR A 105 -2.84 -6.27 8.63
N ALA A 106 -3.37 -5.31 7.87
CA ALA A 106 -4.11 -4.19 8.43
C ALA A 106 -5.41 -4.64 9.09
N VAL A 107 -6.17 -5.52 8.42
CA VAL A 107 -7.40 -6.05 8.99
C VAL A 107 -7.12 -6.96 10.18
N ALA A 108 -6.07 -7.79 10.13
CA ALA A 108 -5.68 -8.65 11.25
C ALA A 108 -5.39 -7.85 12.52
N GLU A 109 -4.67 -6.73 12.40
CA GLU A 109 -4.40 -5.82 13.52
C GLU A 109 -5.68 -5.23 14.09
N ARG A 110 -6.59 -4.77 13.22
CA ARG A 110 -7.89 -4.25 13.60
C ARG A 110 -8.70 -5.32 14.36
N LEU A 111 -8.87 -6.51 13.78
CA LEU A 111 -9.67 -7.59 14.36
C LEU A 111 -9.13 -8.05 15.72
N ARG A 112 -7.79 -8.12 15.88
CA ARG A 112 -7.16 -8.43 17.17
C ARG A 112 -7.45 -7.35 18.20
N THR A 113 -7.32 -6.09 17.83
CA THR A 113 -7.53 -4.95 18.73
C THR A 113 -8.98 -4.86 19.18
N GLU A 114 -9.93 -5.13 18.28
CA GLU A 114 -11.37 -5.09 18.56
C GLU A 114 -11.91 -6.40 19.14
N GLY A 115 -11.09 -7.46 19.19
CA GLY A 115 -11.51 -8.78 19.67
C GLY A 115 -12.54 -9.46 18.76
N LEU A 116 -12.60 -9.08 17.47
CA LEU A 116 -13.57 -9.60 16.53
C LEU A 116 -13.13 -10.95 15.95
N SER A 117 -14.08 -11.89 15.87
CA SER A 117 -13.89 -13.14 15.15
C SER A 117 -14.24 -12.96 13.66
N CYS A 118 -13.66 -13.80 12.82
CA CYS A 118 -13.70 -13.64 11.36
C CYS A 118 -14.17 -14.91 10.65
N PHE A 119 -15.02 -14.75 9.63
CA PHE A 119 -15.30 -15.75 8.60
C PHE A 119 -14.61 -15.32 7.31
N PRO A 120 -13.43 -15.91 6.97
CA PRO A 120 -12.66 -15.46 5.83
C PRO A 120 -13.05 -16.17 4.53
N LEU A 121 -13.23 -15.39 3.46
CA LEU A 121 -13.32 -15.82 2.07
C LEU A 121 -12.04 -15.37 1.36
N VAL A 122 -10.95 -16.06 1.66
CA VAL A 122 -9.60 -15.79 1.14
C VAL A 122 -8.90 -17.11 0.83
N GLU A 123 -7.87 -17.09 0.01
CA GLU A 123 -7.03 -18.28 -0.19
C GLU A 123 -6.34 -18.70 1.11
N ASP A 124 -6.20 -20.02 1.33
CA ASP A 124 -5.61 -20.60 2.55
C ASP A 124 -4.24 -20.01 2.88
N ALA A 125 -3.42 -19.73 1.87
CA ALA A 125 -2.11 -19.13 2.07
C ALA A 125 -2.18 -17.77 2.79
N LEU A 126 -3.26 -17.00 2.60
CA LEU A 126 -3.41 -15.67 3.22
C LEU A 126 -3.77 -15.75 4.71
N LEU A 127 -4.23 -16.92 5.19
CA LEU A 127 -4.58 -17.12 6.60
C LEU A 127 -3.37 -16.93 7.53
N GLU A 128 -2.13 -17.11 7.02
CA GLU A 128 -0.93 -16.86 7.82
C GLU A 128 -0.81 -15.38 8.24
N ASP A 129 -1.28 -14.43 7.41
CA ASP A 129 -1.30 -13.00 7.75
C ASP A 129 -2.43 -12.64 8.74
N LEU A 130 -3.38 -13.56 8.95
CA LEU A 130 -4.44 -13.44 9.94
C LEU A 130 -4.10 -14.14 11.27
N GLU A 131 -2.84 -14.51 11.50
CA GLU A 131 -2.40 -15.15 12.75
C GLU A 131 -2.86 -14.35 13.97
N GLY A 132 -3.41 -15.06 14.98
CA GLY A 132 -3.96 -14.44 16.20
C GLY A 132 -5.39 -13.89 16.08
N VAL A 133 -5.98 -13.91 14.88
CA VAL A 133 -7.42 -13.63 14.69
C VAL A 133 -8.20 -14.92 14.89
N LYS A 134 -9.30 -14.85 15.66
CA LYS A 134 -10.20 -15.99 15.84
C LYS A 134 -10.99 -16.24 14.55
N ILE A 135 -10.62 -17.31 13.82
CA ILE A 135 -11.38 -17.77 12.65
C ILE A 135 -12.52 -18.69 13.11
N THR A 136 -13.75 -18.45 12.63
CA THR A 136 -14.92 -19.24 13.01
C THR A 136 -16.00 -19.23 11.93
N GLY A 137 -16.71 -20.34 11.78
CA GLY A 137 -17.96 -20.44 11.01
C GLY A 137 -19.22 -20.27 11.87
N ASP A 138 -19.06 -20.05 13.17
CA ASP A 138 -20.17 -19.89 14.11
C ASP A 138 -20.20 -18.45 14.64
N SER A 139 -21.25 -17.72 14.27
CA SER A 139 -21.50 -16.32 14.68
C SER A 139 -20.26 -15.41 14.61
N PRO A 140 -19.59 -15.27 13.46
CA PRO A 140 -18.42 -14.40 13.31
C PRO A 140 -18.81 -12.93 13.50
N GLY A 141 -17.89 -12.12 14.02
CA GLY A 141 -18.06 -10.67 14.10
C GLY A 141 -17.93 -10.00 12.72
N CYS A 142 -17.20 -10.61 11.79
CA CYS A 142 -17.09 -10.13 10.42
C CYS A 142 -16.98 -11.25 9.38
N VAL A 143 -17.36 -10.92 8.14
CA VAL A 143 -17.07 -11.66 6.90
C VAL A 143 -15.97 -10.90 6.19
N LEU A 144 -14.83 -11.54 6.01
CA LEU A 144 -13.67 -10.97 5.32
C LEU A 144 -13.58 -11.52 3.90
N VAL A 145 -13.61 -10.65 2.91
CA VAL A 145 -13.54 -11.03 1.49
C VAL A 145 -12.24 -10.53 0.86
N GLY A 146 -11.41 -11.46 0.40
CA GLY A 146 -10.27 -11.20 -0.45
C GLY A 146 -10.36 -12.02 -1.74
N ASN A 147 -9.22 -12.27 -2.40
CA ASN A 147 -9.22 -13.17 -3.54
C ASN A 147 -9.33 -14.63 -3.06
N LEU A 148 -10.27 -15.37 -3.65
CA LEU A 148 -10.48 -16.79 -3.40
C LEU A 148 -10.56 -17.58 -4.73
N GLY A 149 -10.48 -16.88 -5.87
CA GLY A 149 -10.53 -17.50 -7.19
C GLY A 149 -11.73 -18.40 -7.39
N GLN A 150 -11.50 -19.64 -7.79
CA GLN A 150 -12.56 -20.64 -7.99
C GLN A 150 -13.19 -21.16 -6.68
N GLY A 151 -12.64 -20.80 -5.53
CA GLY A 151 -13.18 -21.13 -4.22
C GLY A 151 -14.48 -20.40 -3.90
N PHE A 152 -14.84 -19.34 -4.63
CA PHE A 152 -16.15 -18.69 -4.51
C PHE A 152 -17.25 -19.62 -5.05
N THR A 153 -17.88 -20.34 -4.15
CA THR A 153 -19.02 -21.21 -4.46
C THR A 153 -20.32 -20.61 -3.95
N TYR A 154 -21.44 -21.02 -4.55
CA TYR A 154 -22.75 -20.60 -4.06
C TYR A 154 -22.93 -20.88 -2.56
N GLY A 155 -22.59 -22.10 -2.11
CA GLY A 155 -22.76 -22.49 -0.69
C GLY A 155 -21.94 -21.64 0.26
N LEU A 156 -20.72 -21.25 -0.12
CA LEU A 156 -19.86 -20.40 0.69
C LEU A 156 -20.39 -18.97 0.75
N LEU A 157 -20.82 -18.41 -0.38
CA LEU A 157 -21.41 -17.08 -0.45
C LEU A 157 -22.75 -17.00 0.30
N ASP A 158 -23.57 -18.05 0.23
CA ASP A 158 -24.84 -18.14 0.98
C ASP A 158 -24.59 -18.22 2.51
N THR A 159 -23.54 -18.92 2.93
CA THR A 159 -23.12 -18.92 4.34
C THR A 159 -22.65 -17.53 4.79
N ALA A 160 -21.82 -16.87 4.01
CA ALA A 160 -21.37 -15.50 4.25
C ALA A 160 -22.56 -14.53 4.34
N PHE A 161 -23.49 -14.61 3.40
CA PHE A 161 -24.73 -13.82 3.41
C PHE A 161 -25.53 -14.00 4.71
N ARG A 162 -25.70 -15.24 5.19
CA ARG A 162 -26.40 -15.50 6.46
C ARG A 162 -25.69 -14.86 7.65
N HIS A 163 -24.37 -14.87 7.69
CA HIS A 163 -23.60 -14.16 8.73
C HIS A 163 -23.84 -12.65 8.67
N LEU A 164 -23.86 -12.05 7.48
CA LEU A 164 -24.16 -10.62 7.31
C LEU A 164 -25.58 -10.28 7.78
N MET A 165 -26.57 -11.13 7.44
CA MET A 165 -27.95 -10.95 7.92
C MET A 165 -28.10 -11.13 9.44
N ALA A 166 -27.17 -11.86 10.07
CA ALA A 166 -27.09 -11.99 11.53
C ALA A 166 -26.32 -10.84 12.20
N GLY A 167 -25.83 -9.85 11.44
CA GLY A 167 -25.19 -8.65 11.96
C GLY A 167 -23.66 -8.62 11.87
N ALA A 168 -23.03 -9.60 11.22
CA ALA A 168 -21.59 -9.55 10.95
C ALA A 168 -21.23 -8.37 10.03
N GLU A 169 -20.08 -7.72 10.27
CA GLU A 169 -19.55 -6.69 9.38
C GLU A 169 -19.03 -7.31 8.07
N LEU A 170 -19.24 -6.66 6.93
CA LEU A 170 -18.61 -7.03 5.68
C LEU A 170 -17.31 -6.22 5.49
N ILE A 171 -16.17 -6.91 5.44
CA ILE A 171 -14.85 -6.31 5.21
C ILE A 171 -14.29 -6.80 3.88
N ALA A 172 -13.82 -5.89 3.03
CA ALA A 172 -13.22 -6.20 1.74
C ALA A 172 -11.74 -5.83 1.74
N LEU A 173 -10.86 -6.83 1.51
CA LEU A 173 -9.42 -6.59 1.29
C LEU A 173 -9.16 -5.90 -0.04
N SER A 174 -10.01 -6.14 -1.05
CA SER A 174 -9.97 -5.52 -2.36
C SER A 174 -11.38 -5.39 -2.93
N LYS A 175 -11.64 -4.29 -3.65
CA LYS A 175 -12.85 -4.08 -4.46
C LYS A 175 -12.52 -4.02 -5.95
N ASN A 176 -11.37 -4.54 -6.37
CA ASN A 176 -11.00 -4.62 -7.77
C ASN A 176 -12.01 -5.48 -8.54
N ARG A 177 -12.36 -5.03 -9.75
CA ARG A 177 -13.34 -5.70 -10.59
C ARG A 177 -12.78 -6.95 -11.24
N TYR A 178 -11.54 -6.90 -11.68
CA TYR A 178 -10.81 -7.96 -12.37
C TYR A 178 -9.30 -7.73 -12.25
N TRP A 179 -8.55 -8.75 -12.58
CA TRP A 179 -7.11 -8.70 -12.73
C TRP A 179 -6.71 -9.39 -14.05
N GLN A 180 -5.50 -9.17 -14.51
CA GLN A 180 -4.99 -9.74 -15.73
C GLN A 180 -4.03 -10.88 -15.40
N ARG A 181 -4.32 -12.08 -15.91
CA ARG A 181 -3.45 -13.25 -15.80
C ARG A 181 -2.21 -13.10 -16.67
N ALA A 182 -1.18 -13.89 -16.37
CA ALA A 182 -0.07 -14.08 -17.29
C ALA A 182 -0.63 -14.55 -18.65
N GLY A 183 -0.28 -13.83 -19.72
CA GLY A 183 -0.87 -14.09 -21.05
C GLY A 183 -2.00 -13.13 -21.46
N GLY A 184 -2.43 -12.21 -20.59
CA GLY A 184 -3.34 -11.12 -20.94
C GLY A 184 -4.83 -11.40 -20.72
N GLU A 185 -5.22 -12.63 -20.35
CA GLU A 185 -6.62 -12.99 -20.05
C GLU A 185 -7.12 -12.26 -18.79
N LEU A 186 -8.34 -11.70 -18.85
CA LEU A 186 -8.98 -11.07 -17.70
C LEU A 186 -9.70 -12.11 -16.83
N SER A 187 -9.54 -12.01 -15.53
CA SER A 187 -10.19 -12.84 -14.53
C SER A 187 -10.88 -11.98 -13.47
N LEU A 188 -12.02 -12.45 -12.94
CA LEU A 188 -12.69 -11.75 -11.85
C LEU A 188 -11.77 -11.66 -10.62
N ASP A 189 -11.77 -10.49 -9.97
CA ASP A 189 -11.17 -10.30 -8.64
C ASP A 189 -12.25 -10.38 -7.55
N ALA A 190 -11.92 -10.01 -6.31
CA ALA A 190 -12.82 -10.05 -5.16
C ALA A 190 -14.04 -9.10 -5.29
N GLY A 191 -13.89 -7.96 -5.96
CA GLY A 191 -14.92 -6.92 -6.03
C GLY A 191 -16.31 -7.37 -6.47
N PRO A 192 -16.48 -8.19 -7.54
CA PRO A 192 -17.76 -8.74 -7.94
C PRO A 192 -18.47 -9.54 -6.84
N PHE A 193 -17.73 -10.31 -6.03
CA PHE A 193 -18.27 -11.11 -4.93
C PHE A 193 -18.63 -10.23 -3.73
N VAL A 194 -17.81 -9.21 -3.46
CA VAL A 194 -18.15 -8.16 -2.48
C VAL A 194 -19.45 -7.47 -2.89
N ALA A 195 -19.58 -7.05 -4.15
CA ALA A 195 -20.78 -6.40 -4.66
C ALA A 195 -22.03 -7.28 -4.57
N ALA A 196 -21.90 -8.60 -4.84
CA ALA A 196 -22.98 -9.56 -4.67
C ALA A 196 -23.45 -9.63 -3.20
N LEU A 197 -22.53 -9.67 -2.24
CA LEU A 197 -22.83 -9.69 -0.81
C LEU A 197 -23.40 -8.34 -0.33
N GLU A 198 -22.87 -7.20 -0.80
CA GLU A 198 -23.44 -5.88 -0.54
C GLU A 198 -24.88 -5.77 -1.03
N TYR A 199 -25.14 -6.23 -2.27
CA TYR A 199 -26.48 -6.21 -2.86
C TYR A 199 -27.46 -7.08 -2.07
N ALA A 200 -27.05 -8.31 -1.74
CA ALA A 200 -27.89 -9.27 -1.06
C ALA A 200 -28.22 -8.85 0.40
N SER A 201 -27.23 -8.32 1.14
CA SER A 201 -27.42 -7.92 2.54
C SER A 201 -27.97 -6.51 2.70
N GLY A 202 -27.94 -5.67 1.68
CA GLY A 202 -28.27 -4.24 1.75
C GLY A 202 -27.21 -3.40 2.47
N GLY A 203 -26.10 -4.02 2.91
CA GLY A 203 -25.00 -3.36 3.60
C GLY A 203 -23.94 -2.83 2.63
N ARG A 204 -22.89 -2.20 3.20
CA ARG A 204 -21.69 -1.77 2.46
C ARG A 204 -20.46 -2.38 3.09
N ALA A 205 -19.55 -2.86 2.26
CA ALA A 205 -18.27 -3.37 2.73
C ALA A 205 -17.34 -2.23 3.16
N THR A 206 -16.74 -2.38 4.34
CA THR A 206 -15.61 -1.57 4.77
C THR A 206 -14.39 -2.00 3.96
N GLY A 207 -13.82 -1.07 3.18
CA GLY A 207 -12.57 -1.29 2.46
C GLY A 207 -11.37 -1.30 3.40
N VAL A 208 -10.34 -2.08 3.05
CA VAL A 208 -9.06 -2.09 3.75
C VAL A 208 -7.95 -2.03 2.71
N GLY A 209 -6.92 -1.24 2.96
CA GLY A 209 -5.86 -0.99 1.99
C GLY A 209 -5.92 0.42 1.43
N LYS A 210 -5.08 0.73 0.46
CA LYS A 210 -5.08 2.04 -0.22
C LYS A 210 -6.33 2.19 -1.10
N PRO A 211 -7.03 3.33 -1.13
CA PRO A 211 -6.68 4.63 -0.52
C PRO A 211 -7.25 4.85 0.91
N GLU A 212 -7.72 3.84 1.59
CA GLU A 212 -8.40 4.01 2.88
C GLU A 212 -7.47 4.67 3.92
N ARG A 213 -7.90 5.77 4.52
CA ARG A 213 -7.14 6.53 5.51
C ARG A 213 -6.64 5.65 6.67
N ALA A 214 -7.48 4.74 7.15
CA ALA A 214 -7.16 3.84 8.26
C ALA A 214 -5.95 2.94 7.96
N PHE A 215 -5.74 2.56 6.70
CA PHE A 215 -4.57 1.77 6.27
C PHE A 215 -3.27 2.57 6.45
N PHE A 216 -3.25 3.83 6.02
CA PHE A 216 -2.08 4.71 6.20
C PHE A 216 -1.82 5.01 7.67
N GLU A 217 -2.86 5.26 8.47
CA GLU A 217 -2.72 5.49 9.92
C GLU A 217 -2.11 4.27 10.63
N LEU A 218 -2.47 3.06 10.21
CA LEU A 218 -1.88 1.85 10.76
C LEU A 218 -0.39 1.71 10.40
N ALA A 219 -0.05 1.95 9.13
CA ALA A 219 1.34 1.95 8.67
C ALA A 219 2.18 3.01 9.39
N LEU A 220 1.62 4.20 9.64
CA LEU A 220 2.25 5.28 10.42
C LEU A 220 2.50 4.86 11.87
N ARG A 221 1.53 4.23 12.54
CA ARG A 221 1.73 3.72 13.90
C ARG A 221 2.87 2.72 13.97
N ASN A 222 2.97 1.82 13.00
CA ASN A 222 4.07 0.85 12.92
C ASN A 222 5.41 1.53 12.59
N LEU A 223 5.40 2.60 11.80
CA LEU A 223 6.60 3.39 11.50
C LEU A 223 7.06 4.22 12.70
N GLY A 224 6.12 4.60 13.59
CA GLY A 224 6.39 5.38 14.78
C GLY A 224 6.64 6.88 14.52
N LEU A 225 6.14 7.41 13.40
CA LEU A 225 6.34 8.80 12.98
C LEU A 225 4.99 9.52 12.79
N PRO A 226 4.95 10.84 13.03
CA PRO A 226 3.75 11.63 12.76
C PRO A 226 3.52 11.78 11.24
N PRO A 227 2.26 11.91 10.78
CA PRO A 227 1.91 11.98 9.36
C PRO A 227 2.72 13.04 8.59
N ALA A 228 2.88 14.24 9.16
CA ALA A 228 3.57 15.35 8.51
C ALA A 228 5.06 15.11 8.25
N ALA A 229 5.67 14.12 8.93
CA ALA A 229 7.08 13.74 8.77
C ALA A 229 7.26 12.56 7.78
N VAL A 230 6.17 12.04 7.19
CA VAL A 230 6.20 10.87 6.32
C VAL A 230 5.71 11.22 4.92
N ALA A 231 6.37 10.65 3.92
CA ALA A 231 5.90 10.71 2.54
C ALA A 231 5.52 9.32 2.03
N MET A 232 4.43 9.26 1.28
CA MET A 232 4.07 8.11 0.44
C MET A 232 4.73 8.25 -0.93
N VAL A 233 5.42 7.22 -1.37
CA VAL A 233 6.04 7.12 -2.70
C VAL A 233 5.28 6.06 -3.47
N GLY A 234 4.67 6.42 -4.59
CA GLY A 234 3.87 5.50 -5.38
C GLY A 234 3.62 5.99 -6.80
N ASP A 235 3.04 5.13 -7.62
CA ASP A 235 2.78 5.37 -9.04
C ASP A 235 1.30 5.67 -9.34
N ASP A 236 0.41 5.45 -8.35
CA ASP A 236 -1.03 5.66 -8.49
C ASP A 236 -1.48 6.96 -7.79
N PRO A 237 -1.88 8.00 -8.55
CA PRO A 237 -2.27 9.29 -7.97
C PRO A 237 -3.49 9.23 -7.06
N GLU A 238 -4.40 8.28 -7.27
CA GLU A 238 -5.62 8.12 -6.47
C GLU A 238 -5.37 7.23 -5.25
N LEU A 239 -4.86 6.02 -5.49
CA LEU A 239 -4.70 5.02 -4.43
C LEU A 239 -3.58 5.41 -3.46
N ASP A 240 -2.44 5.83 -3.99
CA ASP A 240 -1.27 6.16 -3.16
C ASP A 240 -1.36 7.57 -2.61
N LEU A 241 -1.45 8.57 -3.51
CA LEU A 241 -1.35 9.96 -3.08
C LEU A 241 -2.65 10.47 -2.46
N GLY A 242 -3.80 10.09 -3.04
CA GLY A 242 -5.10 10.49 -2.51
C GLY A 242 -5.32 10.00 -1.08
N GLY A 243 -5.04 8.71 -0.85
CA GLY A 243 -5.11 8.12 0.49
C GLY A 243 -4.08 8.70 1.48
N ALA A 244 -2.84 8.91 1.01
CA ALA A 244 -1.78 9.52 1.82
C ALA A 244 -2.15 10.94 2.27
N HIS A 245 -2.63 11.80 1.36
CA HIS A 245 -3.07 13.15 1.69
C HIS A 245 -4.27 13.17 2.65
N ALA A 246 -5.23 12.25 2.47
CA ALA A 246 -6.35 12.09 3.40
C ALA A 246 -5.88 11.71 4.82
N ALA A 247 -4.74 11.03 4.94
CA ALA A 247 -4.10 10.67 6.20
C ALA A 247 -3.06 11.70 6.70
N GLY A 248 -2.87 12.80 5.97
CA GLY A 248 -1.96 13.90 6.34
C GLY A 248 -0.49 13.67 5.99
N LEU A 249 -0.18 12.69 5.15
CA LEU A 249 1.15 12.45 4.60
C LEU A 249 1.42 13.34 3.38
N ARG A 250 2.67 13.36 2.96
CA ARG A 250 3.07 13.89 1.66
C ARG A 250 2.93 12.83 0.57
N GLY A 251 2.72 13.27 -0.68
CA GLY A 251 2.63 12.38 -1.84
C GLY A 251 3.76 12.63 -2.84
N ILE A 252 4.59 11.61 -3.06
CA ILE A 252 5.65 11.59 -4.08
C ILE A 252 5.22 10.64 -5.19
N LEU A 253 4.95 11.18 -6.37
CA LEU A 253 4.56 10.40 -7.54
C LEU A 253 5.81 9.94 -8.30
N VAL A 254 5.86 8.66 -8.69
CA VAL A 254 6.86 8.13 -9.63
C VAL A 254 6.21 7.84 -10.99
N GLU A 255 6.97 8.03 -12.08
CA GLU A 255 6.47 7.91 -13.45
C GLU A 255 6.69 6.50 -14.06
N THR A 256 7.01 5.50 -13.21
CA THR A 256 7.41 4.16 -13.67
C THR A 256 6.26 3.17 -13.86
N GLY A 257 5.09 3.44 -13.25
CA GLY A 257 3.97 2.49 -13.23
C GLY A 257 2.74 2.96 -14.02
N ARG A 258 1.63 3.15 -13.31
CA ARG A 258 0.31 3.48 -13.89
C ARG A 258 0.22 4.91 -14.41
N TYR A 259 0.92 5.84 -13.76
CA TYR A 259 0.89 7.23 -14.18
C TYR A 259 1.36 7.41 -15.63
N ARG A 260 0.69 8.30 -16.36
CA ARG A 260 1.07 8.71 -17.72
C ARG A 260 1.28 10.21 -17.74
N PRO A 261 2.46 10.70 -18.18
CA PRO A 261 2.72 12.13 -18.31
C PRO A 261 1.64 12.85 -19.11
N GLY A 262 1.12 13.94 -18.58
CA GLY A 262 0.05 14.71 -19.20
C GLY A 262 -1.37 14.22 -18.90
N ALA A 263 -1.55 13.13 -18.17
CA ALA A 263 -2.86 12.75 -17.66
C ALA A 263 -3.35 13.76 -16.60
N GLU A 264 -4.66 13.98 -16.55
CA GLU A 264 -5.26 14.73 -15.46
C GLU A 264 -5.10 13.98 -14.15
N LEU A 265 -4.59 14.65 -13.13
CA LEU A 265 -4.32 14.06 -11.83
C LEU A 265 -5.49 14.35 -10.89
N PRO A 266 -6.18 13.33 -10.36
CA PRO A 266 -7.23 13.51 -9.35
C PRO A 266 -6.67 14.09 -8.05
N THR A 267 -5.39 13.83 -7.78
CA THR A 267 -4.66 14.32 -6.61
C THR A 267 -3.35 14.95 -7.04
N ARG A 268 -3.10 16.19 -6.60
CA ARG A 268 -1.85 16.89 -6.91
C ARG A 268 -0.70 16.34 -6.07
N PRO A 269 0.39 15.82 -6.67
CA PRO A 269 1.56 15.36 -5.94
C PRO A 269 2.32 16.54 -5.31
N ASP A 270 2.96 16.31 -4.15
CA ASP A 270 3.92 17.26 -3.57
C ASP A 270 5.23 17.26 -4.36
N LEU A 271 5.61 16.11 -4.93
CA LEU A 271 6.78 15.93 -5.77
C LEU A 271 6.51 14.87 -6.85
N VAL A 272 7.10 15.06 -8.03
CA VAL A 272 7.10 14.06 -9.11
C VAL A 272 8.53 13.68 -9.42
N LEU A 273 8.81 12.39 -9.51
CA LEU A 273 10.11 11.81 -9.84
C LEU A 273 9.99 10.88 -11.05
N GLU A 274 10.99 10.85 -11.91
CA GLU A 274 11.06 9.91 -13.03
C GLU A 274 10.95 8.44 -12.56
N SER A 275 11.55 8.15 -11.40
CA SER A 275 11.50 6.85 -10.73
C SER A 275 11.91 6.97 -9.26
N VAL A 276 11.71 5.91 -8.49
CA VAL A 276 12.17 5.80 -7.10
C VAL A 276 13.70 5.94 -6.98
N ALA A 277 14.46 5.70 -8.05
CA ALA A 277 15.91 5.89 -8.08
C ALA A 277 16.35 7.33 -7.80
N ARG A 278 15.46 8.32 -8.05
CA ARG A 278 15.71 9.74 -7.78
C ARG A 278 15.37 10.18 -6.35
N LEU A 279 14.82 9.26 -5.56
CA LEU A 279 14.36 9.58 -4.22
C LEU A 279 15.48 10.05 -3.27
N PRO A 280 16.67 9.41 -3.23
CA PRO A 280 17.77 9.88 -2.37
C PRO A 280 18.20 11.31 -2.68
N GLU A 281 18.38 11.67 -3.96
CA GLU A 281 18.72 13.04 -4.36
C GLU A 281 17.63 14.03 -3.97
N ALA A 282 16.37 13.64 -4.13
CA ALA A 282 15.22 14.47 -3.76
C ALA A 282 15.13 14.71 -2.26
N LEU A 283 15.62 13.77 -1.45
CA LEU A 283 15.71 13.90 0.01
C LEU A 283 17.02 14.52 0.51
N GLY A 284 17.96 14.80 -0.41
CA GLY A 284 19.26 15.42 -0.07
C GLY A 284 20.27 14.45 0.58
N ILE A 285 20.17 13.16 0.27
CA ILE A 285 21.02 12.07 0.79
C ILE A 285 21.72 11.31 -0.31
#